data_0e4f5460c6a2efcabe207e8ee3703a97
#
_entry.id   0e4f5460c6a2efcabe207e8ee3703a97
#
_cell.length_a   1.000
_cell.length_b   1.000
_cell.length_c   1.000
_cell.angle_alpha   90.00
_cell.angle_beta   90.00
_cell.angle_gamma   90.00
#
_symmetry.space_group_name_H-M   'P 1'
#
loop_
_entity.id
_entity.type
_entity.pdbx_description
1 polymer ?
#
loop_
_entity_poly.entity_id
_entity_poly.type
_entity_poly.pdbx_seq_one_letter_code
_entity_poly.pdbx_strand_id
1 'polypeptide(L)'
;MSVPSWSKRLLNAVHGALIFRRRVESLADRLAIAIPSDAIRVLDLGCGDGQVAWALMQRRPELVIEGVDVLVRPETQIPVMAYDGATLPFADQYFDCVTIVDVLHHTDEPARVLAEAARVAAGSVVIK
;
A
#
# COMPACT_ATOMS: atom_id res chain seq x y z
N MET A 1 22.78 32.22 -20.75
CA MET A 1 22.26 32.45 -19.38
C MET A 1 22.05 31.13 -18.67
N SER A 2 22.66 30.95 -17.53
CA SER A 2 22.44 29.75 -16.73
C SER A 2 21.16 29.88 -15.91
N VAL A 3 20.36 28.82 -15.86
CA VAL A 3 19.17 28.76 -15.02
C VAL A 3 19.60 28.75 -13.54
N PRO A 4 19.03 29.60 -12.66
CA PRO A 4 19.37 29.61 -11.26
C PRO A 4 19.21 28.24 -10.59
N SER A 5 20.07 27.89 -9.68
CA SER A 5 20.07 26.57 -9.02
C SER A 5 18.75 26.24 -8.29
N TRP A 6 18.10 27.25 -7.74
CA TRP A 6 16.82 27.11 -7.06
C TRP A 6 15.67 26.72 -8.02
N SER A 7 15.71 27.21 -9.26
CA SER A 7 14.69 26.85 -10.27
C SER A 7 14.86 25.41 -10.74
N LYS A 8 16.10 24.91 -10.85
CA LYS A 8 16.37 23.50 -11.15
C LYS A 8 15.88 22.59 -10.02
N ARG A 9 16.11 22.99 -8.76
CA ARG A 9 15.62 22.23 -7.60
C ARG A 9 14.11 22.19 -7.56
N LEU A 10 13.44 23.32 -7.82
CA LEU A 10 11.99 23.39 -7.87
C LEU A 10 11.42 22.53 -9.00
N LEU A 11 11.99 22.61 -10.21
CA LEU A 11 11.57 21.78 -11.34
C LEU A 11 11.73 20.29 -11.05
N ASN A 12 12.86 19.89 -10.45
CA ASN A 12 13.08 18.50 -10.06
C ASN A 12 12.10 18.03 -8.98
N ALA A 13 11.79 18.87 -7.99
CA ALA A 13 10.82 18.55 -6.95
C ALA A 13 9.41 18.39 -7.54
N VAL A 14 8.98 19.30 -8.42
CA VAL A 14 7.69 19.22 -9.10
C VAL A 14 7.62 17.98 -10.00
N HIS A 15 8.67 17.70 -10.76
CA HIS A 15 8.75 16.52 -11.62
C HIS A 15 8.68 15.22 -10.80
N GLY A 16 9.43 15.14 -9.69
CA GLY A 16 9.39 14.00 -8.78
C GLY A 16 8.01 13.78 -8.16
N ALA A 17 7.32 14.86 -7.75
CA ALA A 17 5.96 14.80 -7.21
C ALA A 17 4.95 14.31 -8.25
N LEU A 18 5.08 14.73 -9.52
CA LEU A 18 4.22 14.27 -10.61
C LEU A 18 4.45 12.80 -10.95
N ILE A 19 5.70 12.33 -10.97
CA ILE A 19 6.03 10.91 -11.20
C ILE A 19 5.46 10.06 -10.07
N PHE A 20 5.62 10.46 -8.82
CA PHE A 20 5.10 9.76 -7.66
C PHE A 20 3.57 9.67 -7.71
N ARG A 21 2.89 10.77 -7.99
CA ARG A 21 1.43 10.80 -8.14
C ARG A 21 0.94 9.87 -9.25
N ARG A 22 1.59 9.87 -10.41
CA ARG A 22 1.25 8.96 -11.52
C ARG A 22 1.42 7.51 -11.12
N ARG A 23 2.48 7.20 -10.37
CA ARG A 23 2.70 5.85 -9.85
C ARG A 23 1.59 5.42 -8.90
N VAL A 24 1.21 6.27 -7.95
CA VAL A 24 0.12 6.00 -7.00
C VAL A 24 -1.19 5.74 -7.75
N GLU A 25 -1.54 6.60 -8.71
CA GLU A 25 -2.75 6.47 -9.51
C GLU A 25 -2.75 5.17 -10.33
N SER A 26 -1.64 4.85 -10.99
CA SER A 26 -1.51 3.61 -11.78
C SER A 26 -1.62 2.36 -10.90
N LEU A 27 -1.01 2.36 -9.73
CA LEU A 27 -1.13 1.26 -8.78
C LEU A 27 -2.56 1.08 -8.29
N ALA A 28 -3.22 2.18 -7.96
CA ALA A 28 -4.62 2.17 -7.52
C ALA A 28 -5.56 1.65 -8.61
N ASP A 29 -5.35 2.04 -9.87
CA ASP A 29 -6.13 1.53 -11.00
C ASP A 29 -6.00 0.01 -11.15
N ARG A 30 -4.78 -0.50 -11.05
CA ARG A 30 -4.51 -1.94 -11.17
C ARG A 30 -5.09 -2.73 -10.00
N LEU A 31 -4.94 -2.22 -8.79
CA LEU A 31 -5.50 -2.84 -7.59
C LEU A 31 -7.02 -2.85 -7.62
N ALA A 32 -7.65 -1.78 -8.11
CA ALA A 32 -9.10 -1.71 -8.23
C ALA A 32 -9.67 -2.83 -9.12
N ILE A 33 -8.93 -3.25 -10.13
CA ILE A 33 -9.29 -4.36 -11.02
C ILE A 33 -8.95 -5.70 -10.39
N ALA A 34 -7.79 -5.82 -9.73
CA ALA A 34 -7.27 -7.08 -9.21
C ALA A 34 -8.01 -7.57 -7.96
N ILE A 35 -8.46 -6.65 -7.10
CA ILE A 35 -9.19 -7.01 -5.89
C ILE A 35 -10.58 -7.52 -6.27
N PRO A 36 -11.01 -8.69 -5.75
CA PRO A 36 -12.32 -9.26 -6.07
C PRO A 36 -13.46 -8.26 -5.87
N SER A 37 -14.46 -8.33 -6.76
CA SER A 37 -15.58 -7.37 -6.76
C SER A 37 -16.45 -7.44 -5.51
N ASP A 38 -16.47 -8.57 -4.82
CA ASP A 38 -17.22 -8.82 -3.59
C ASP A 38 -16.41 -8.52 -2.31
N ALA A 39 -15.12 -8.17 -2.44
CA ALA A 39 -14.30 -7.81 -1.30
C ALA A 39 -14.75 -6.50 -0.68
N ILE A 40 -14.79 -6.44 0.65
CA ILE A 40 -15.09 -5.24 1.44
C ILE A 40 -13.91 -4.88 2.33
N ARG A 41 -13.45 -5.82 3.13
CA ARG A 41 -12.39 -5.61 4.11
C ARG A 41 -11.04 -6.00 3.53
N VAL A 42 -10.13 -5.03 3.42
CA VAL A 42 -8.81 -5.20 2.82
C VAL A 42 -7.71 -4.77 3.79
N LEU A 43 -6.67 -5.57 3.87
CA LEU A 43 -5.42 -5.21 4.54
C LEU A 43 -4.38 -4.80 3.51
N ASP A 44 -3.81 -3.61 3.65
CA ASP A 44 -2.63 -3.19 2.88
C ASP A 44 -1.37 -3.45 3.72
N LEU A 45 -0.66 -4.51 3.38
CA LEU A 45 0.52 -4.98 4.11
C LEU A 45 1.75 -4.24 3.60
N GLY A 46 2.41 -3.48 4.49
CA GLY A 46 3.51 -2.60 4.11
C GLY A 46 3.02 -1.33 3.42
N CYS A 47 2.00 -0.71 3.98
CA CYS A 47 1.23 0.38 3.34
C CYS A 47 1.95 1.73 3.29
N GLY A 48 3.07 1.91 3.99
CA GLY A 48 3.70 3.21 4.13
C GLY A 48 2.76 4.25 4.76
N ASP A 49 2.58 5.38 4.11
CA ASP A 49 1.64 6.42 4.54
C ASP A 49 0.19 6.20 4.07
N GLY A 50 -0.06 5.17 3.27
CA GLY A 50 -1.40 4.80 2.83
C GLY A 50 -1.91 5.55 1.61
N GLN A 51 -1.08 6.24 0.84
CA GLN A 51 -1.53 7.00 -0.33
C GLN A 51 -2.14 6.11 -1.42
N VAL A 52 -1.54 4.94 -1.68
CA VAL A 52 -2.10 3.98 -2.66
C VAL A 52 -3.46 3.47 -2.21
N ALA A 53 -3.58 3.09 -0.94
CA ALA A 53 -4.85 2.63 -0.37
C ALA A 53 -5.92 3.72 -0.42
N TRP A 54 -5.57 4.96 -0.11
CA TRP A 54 -6.47 6.11 -0.24
C TRP A 54 -6.97 6.28 -1.67
N ALA A 55 -6.06 6.28 -2.65
CA ALA A 55 -6.41 6.40 -4.06
C ALA A 55 -7.28 5.22 -4.54
N LEU A 56 -7.03 4.03 -4.03
CA LEU A 56 -7.85 2.84 -4.29
C LEU A 56 -9.28 3.01 -3.77
N MET A 57 -9.47 3.55 -2.57
CA MET A 57 -10.81 3.82 -2.02
C MET A 57 -11.58 4.88 -2.80
N GLN A 58 -10.91 5.80 -3.50
CA GLN A 58 -11.58 6.73 -4.40
C GLN A 58 -12.20 6.02 -5.61
N ARG A 59 -11.63 4.88 -6.03
CA ARG A 59 -12.12 4.06 -7.15
C ARG A 59 -13.11 3.01 -6.71
N ARG A 60 -12.94 2.51 -5.50
CA ARG A 60 -13.74 1.46 -4.89
C ARG A 60 -14.20 1.90 -3.49
N PRO A 61 -15.18 2.82 -3.40
CA PRO A 61 -15.59 3.42 -2.12
C PRO A 61 -16.23 2.42 -1.14
N GLU A 62 -16.63 1.24 -1.59
CA GLU A 62 -17.12 0.17 -0.73
C GLU A 62 -16.01 -0.48 0.12
N LEU A 63 -14.74 -0.35 -0.28
CA LEU A 63 -13.63 -0.97 0.43
C LEU A 63 -13.36 -0.26 1.76
N VAL A 64 -13.18 -1.08 2.79
CA VAL A 64 -12.67 -0.64 4.09
C VAL A 64 -11.24 -1.15 4.20
N ILE A 65 -10.28 -0.23 4.11
CA ILE A 65 -8.87 -0.57 4.07
C ILE A 65 -8.18 -0.10 5.34
N GLU A 66 -7.51 -1.01 6.00
CA GLU A 66 -6.54 -0.69 7.05
C GLU A 66 -5.16 -1.20 6.65
N GLY A 67 -4.12 -0.56 7.17
CA GLY A 67 -2.76 -0.88 6.84
C GLY A 67 -1.95 -1.37 8.03
N VAL A 68 -0.88 -2.09 7.74
CA VAL A 68 0.19 -2.39 8.69
C VAL A 68 1.52 -2.04 8.07
N ASP A 69 2.43 -1.57 8.89
CA ASP A 69 3.81 -1.35 8.50
C ASP A 69 4.73 -1.58 9.70
N VAL A 70 5.99 -1.92 9.44
CA VAL A 70 6.99 -2.04 10.50
C VAL A 70 7.37 -0.68 11.08
N LEU A 71 7.19 0.38 10.31
CA LEU A 71 7.40 1.76 10.72
C LEU A 71 6.18 2.60 10.35
N VAL A 72 5.38 2.96 11.35
CA VAL A 72 4.22 3.85 11.16
C VAL A 72 4.70 5.28 10.98
N ARG A 73 4.28 5.92 9.87
CA ARG A 73 4.61 7.31 9.57
C ARG A 73 3.86 8.27 10.49
N PRO A 74 4.38 9.49 10.72
CA PRO A 74 3.69 10.51 11.55
C PRO A 74 2.31 10.87 11.02
N GLU A 75 2.13 10.89 9.70
CA GLU A 75 0.86 11.16 9.03
C GLU A 75 0.52 10.03 8.09
N THR A 76 -0.71 9.52 8.18
CA THR A 76 -1.20 8.43 7.33
C THR A 76 -2.57 8.78 6.76
N GLN A 77 -2.83 8.31 5.53
CA GLN A 77 -4.08 8.55 4.81
C GLN A 77 -5.17 7.54 5.19
N ILE A 78 -4.78 6.44 5.82
CA ILE A 78 -5.65 5.37 6.31
C ILE A 78 -5.22 5.00 7.74
N PRO A 79 -6.05 4.27 8.50
CA PRO A 79 -5.59 3.71 9.77
C PRO A 79 -4.44 2.74 9.54
N VAL A 80 -3.33 2.93 10.25
CA VAL A 80 -2.13 2.09 10.16
C VAL A 80 -1.74 1.60 11.54
N MET A 81 -1.46 0.31 11.65
CA MET A 81 -0.97 -0.32 12.86
C MET A 81 0.47 -0.78 12.65
N ALA A 82 1.32 -0.60 13.65
CA ALA A 82 2.66 -1.17 13.63
C ALA A 82 2.63 -2.69 13.85
N TYR A 83 3.53 -3.41 13.20
CA TYR A 83 3.75 -4.82 13.47
C TYR A 83 5.26 -5.14 13.40
N ASP A 84 5.64 -6.30 13.90
CA ASP A 84 7.06 -6.68 14.07
C ASP A 84 7.76 -7.16 12.78
N GLY A 85 7.05 -7.18 11.65
CA GLY A 85 7.56 -7.70 10.38
C GLY A 85 7.44 -9.22 10.24
N ALA A 86 6.94 -9.91 11.25
CA ALA A 86 6.89 -11.36 11.30
C ALA A 86 5.46 -11.90 11.45
N THR A 87 4.72 -11.45 12.45
CA THR A 87 3.38 -11.94 12.78
C THR A 87 2.37 -10.81 12.71
N LEU A 88 1.33 -10.98 11.90
CA LEU A 88 0.24 -10.02 11.80
C LEU A 88 -0.69 -10.14 13.00
N PRO A 89 -1.08 -9.01 13.62
CA PRO A 89 -1.92 -9.00 14.82
C PRO A 89 -3.41 -9.15 14.47
N PHE A 90 -3.74 -10.11 13.61
CA PHE A 90 -5.11 -10.37 13.16
C PHE A 90 -5.42 -11.87 13.22
N ALA A 91 -6.69 -12.19 13.38
CA ALA A 91 -7.17 -13.56 13.31
C ALA A 91 -7.05 -14.14 11.89
N ASP A 92 -7.08 -15.46 11.79
CA ASP A 92 -7.15 -16.15 10.50
C ASP A 92 -8.37 -15.67 9.70
N GLN A 93 -8.20 -15.48 8.40
CA GLN A 93 -9.29 -15.12 7.48
C GLN A 93 -10.06 -13.86 7.86
N TYR A 94 -9.41 -12.92 8.53
CA TYR A 94 -10.05 -11.69 8.99
C TYR A 94 -10.37 -10.72 7.84
N PHE A 95 -9.55 -10.69 6.79
CA PHE A 95 -9.73 -9.82 5.63
C PHE A 95 -10.23 -10.60 4.42
N ASP A 96 -11.03 -9.96 3.58
CA ASP A 96 -11.46 -10.52 2.31
C ASP A 96 -10.28 -10.62 1.32
N CYS A 97 -9.39 -9.62 1.37
CA CYS A 97 -8.23 -9.53 0.52
C CYS A 97 -7.07 -8.86 1.27
N VAL A 98 -5.85 -9.29 0.97
CA VAL A 98 -4.61 -8.65 1.42
C VAL A 98 -3.84 -8.16 0.20
N THR A 99 -3.40 -6.90 0.22
CA THR A 99 -2.54 -6.34 -0.83
C THR A 99 -1.11 -6.22 -0.33
N ILE A 100 -0.16 -6.56 -1.18
CA ILE A 100 1.28 -6.41 -0.92
C ILE A 100 1.90 -5.71 -2.13
N VAL A 101 2.25 -4.44 -1.98
CA VAL A 101 2.75 -3.61 -3.08
C VAL A 101 4.16 -3.15 -2.75
N ASP A 102 5.13 -3.58 -3.55
CA ASP A 102 6.54 -3.20 -3.46
C ASP A 102 7.18 -3.46 -2.08
N VAL A 103 6.81 -4.55 -1.42
CA VAL A 103 7.27 -4.91 -0.05
C VAL A 103 8.22 -6.10 -0.07
N LEU A 104 7.92 -7.13 -0.85
CA LEU A 104 8.60 -8.42 -0.75
C LEU A 104 10.10 -8.36 -1.03
N HIS A 105 10.55 -7.43 -1.88
CA HIS A 105 11.97 -7.24 -2.16
C HIS A 105 12.72 -6.45 -1.09
N HIS A 106 12.02 -5.89 -0.10
CA HIS A 106 12.60 -5.17 1.04
C HIS A 106 12.61 -5.99 2.34
N THR A 107 12.06 -7.21 2.33
CA THR A 107 12.05 -8.07 3.50
C THR A 107 13.09 -9.19 3.39
N ASP A 108 13.68 -9.55 4.54
CA ASP A 108 14.61 -10.68 4.62
C ASP A 108 13.90 -12.04 4.59
N GLU A 109 12.59 -12.05 4.90
CA GLU A 109 11.79 -13.27 4.99
C GLU A 109 10.50 -13.16 4.16
N PRO A 110 10.59 -13.09 2.81
CA PRO A 110 9.40 -12.93 1.97
C PRO A 110 8.41 -14.09 2.09
N ALA A 111 8.89 -15.31 2.30
CA ALA A 111 8.03 -16.48 2.48
C ALA A 111 7.17 -16.38 3.74
N ARG A 112 7.69 -15.80 4.81
CA ARG A 112 6.94 -15.58 6.06
C ARG A 112 5.88 -14.51 5.89
N VAL A 113 6.22 -13.41 5.21
CA VAL A 113 5.26 -12.34 4.89
C VAL A 113 4.10 -12.89 4.06
N LEU A 114 4.40 -13.70 3.05
CA LEU A 114 3.38 -14.34 2.21
C LEU A 114 2.52 -15.32 3.01
N ALA A 115 3.11 -16.13 3.88
CA ALA A 115 2.37 -17.07 4.73
C ALA A 115 1.42 -16.36 5.68
N GLU A 116 1.85 -15.27 6.30
CA GLU A 116 1.00 -14.45 7.17
C GLU A 116 -0.11 -13.75 6.40
N ALA A 117 0.19 -13.19 5.22
CA ALA A 117 -0.82 -12.63 4.34
C ALA A 117 -1.89 -13.67 3.97
N ALA A 118 -1.47 -14.87 3.59
CA ALA A 118 -2.38 -15.97 3.28
C ALA A 118 -3.22 -16.41 4.48
N ARG A 119 -2.63 -16.40 5.68
CA ARG A 119 -3.34 -16.76 6.92
C ARG A 119 -4.49 -15.80 7.22
N VAL A 120 -4.26 -14.51 7.11
CA VAL A 120 -5.26 -13.48 7.45
C VAL A 120 -6.22 -13.15 6.30
N ALA A 121 -5.96 -13.65 5.09
CA ALA A 121 -6.82 -13.48 3.93
C ALA A 121 -7.85 -14.62 3.83
N ALA A 122 -9.13 -14.28 3.81
CA ALA A 122 -10.19 -15.25 3.57
C ALA A 122 -10.32 -15.63 2.09
N GLY A 123 -10.04 -14.69 1.19
CA GLY A 123 -10.24 -14.86 -0.25
C GLY A 123 -8.94 -14.85 -1.05
N SER A 124 -8.27 -13.73 -1.11
CA SER A 124 -7.13 -13.56 -2.01
C SER A 124 -6.02 -12.69 -1.44
N VAL A 125 -4.82 -12.89 -1.99
CA VAL A 125 -3.66 -12.02 -1.79
C VAL A 125 -3.26 -11.45 -3.15
N VAL A 126 -3.21 -10.14 -3.26
CA VAL A 126 -2.82 -9.44 -4.49
C VAL A 126 -1.42 -8.86 -4.29
N ILE A 127 -0.50 -9.23 -5.16
CA ILE A 127 0.92 -8.89 -5.05
C ILE A 127 1.35 -8.10 -6.29
N LYS A 128 2.12 -7.06 -6.03
CA LYS A 128 2.78 -6.31 -7.08
C LYS A 128 4.26 -6.04 -6.72
#